data_61b83a0c0883b53e7ceacd4255c15bd4
#
_entry.id   61b83a0c0883b53e7ceacd4255c15bd4
#
_cell.length_a   1.000
_cell.length_b   1.000
_cell.length_c   1.000
_cell.angle_alpha   90.00
_cell.angle_beta   90.00
_cell.angle_gamma   90.00
#
_symmetry.space_group_name_H-M   'P 1'
#
loop_
_entity.id
_entity.type
_entity.pdbx_description
1 polymer ?
#
loop_
_entity_poly.entity_id
_entity_poly.type
_entity_poly.pdbx_seq_one_letter_code
_entity_poly.pdbx_strand_id
1 'polypeptide(L)'
;MRVLRILAAGVAAVLSPRLLAAQASPPAADTGRAAVEFHGLVSTSYSYNLNLPPSRTNQLRVFDTDDAEARLDVVELVVQRPSSAPWEAGFRVDFTAGAVSRVVASRGLFRDSAGEGQDIDLHQAFVSVVVPLGSGLRVDAGKFVTGLGYEVIEGFDGWNDNASHSFLFGYAIPFTHTGLRVSYAISPVLSTMLMVANGWDDVRDNNSGKTVHLQLGLTPSSRLAIILNGIAGPEQDNDSRHFRDVLDVVATWKLTDRLSLGFNGDWGQEAAAAPGGGTAAWSGVAGYVRFGVRGPFALSVRAETFQDRDGARTGIAQTLSEITLTPEVRLGTSCVVRGDLRLDVSDRAVFEGASGFRRTQPTVSVNALYHF
;
A
#
# COMPACT_ATOMS: atom_id res chain seq x y z
N MET A 1 35.54 9.31 -9.20
CA MET A 1 34.34 10.02 -8.73
C MET A 1 33.23 10.19 -9.79
N ARG A 2 33.48 10.27 -11.09
CA ARG A 2 32.45 10.37 -12.14
C ARG A 2 31.69 9.06 -12.41
N VAL A 3 32.32 7.92 -12.23
CA VAL A 3 31.71 6.59 -12.47
C VAL A 3 30.67 6.22 -11.37
N LEU A 4 30.85 6.71 -10.14
CA LEU A 4 29.93 6.42 -9.02
C LEU A 4 28.59 7.17 -9.15
N ARG A 5 28.58 8.33 -9.84
CA ARG A 5 27.34 9.12 -10.07
C ARG A 5 26.43 8.53 -11.15
N ILE A 6 26.97 7.81 -12.11
CA ILE A 6 26.20 7.17 -13.19
C ILE A 6 25.50 5.89 -12.67
N LEU A 7 26.13 5.18 -11.71
CA LEU A 7 25.53 3.99 -11.10
C LEU A 7 24.36 4.31 -10.16
N ALA A 8 24.42 5.45 -9.43
CA ALA A 8 23.31 5.88 -8.56
C ALA A 8 22.04 6.28 -9.35
N ALA A 9 22.19 6.88 -10.52
CA ALA A 9 21.07 7.24 -11.39
C ALA A 9 20.43 6.01 -12.10
N GLY A 10 21.23 4.94 -12.31
CA GLY A 10 20.74 3.71 -12.96
C GLY A 10 19.89 2.82 -12.05
N VAL A 11 20.08 2.88 -10.73
CA VAL A 11 19.36 2.05 -9.77
C VAL A 11 17.94 2.58 -9.49
N ALA A 12 17.73 3.90 -9.57
CA ALA A 12 16.42 4.52 -9.37
C ALA A 12 15.39 4.21 -10.50
N ALA A 13 15.87 3.77 -11.67
CA ALA A 13 15.01 3.59 -12.86
C ALA A 13 14.40 2.19 -12.99
N VAL A 14 14.61 1.27 -12.05
CA VAL A 14 14.38 -0.16 -12.26
C VAL A 14 13.47 -0.84 -11.26
N LEU A 15 13.36 -0.32 -10.07
CA LEU A 15 12.19 -0.66 -9.25
C LEU A 15 10.97 -0.08 -9.96
N SER A 16 9.88 -0.84 -10.04
CA SER A 16 8.64 -0.29 -10.57
C SER A 16 8.57 1.16 -10.07
N PRO A 17 8.43 2.17 -10.93
CA PRO A 17 8.45 3.57 -10.47
C PRO A 17 7.46 3.83 -9.32
N ARG A 18 6.63 2.86 -9.01
CA ARG A 18 5.58 2.84 -8.03
C ARG A 18 6.03 2.51 -6.59
N LEU A 19 7.06 1.71 -6.37
CA LEU A 19 7.50 1.33 -5.02
C LEU A 19 8.70 2.14 -4.50
N LEU A 20 9.48 2.75 -5.40
CA LEU A 20 10.67 3.53 -5.02
C LEU A 20 10.47 5.04 -5.14
N ALA A 21 9.43 5.53 -5.86
CA ALA A 21 9.12 6.95 -5.88
C ALA A 21 8.84 7.50 -4.46
N ALA A 22 8.28 6.67 -3.58
CA ALA A 22 8.12 7.04 -2.16
C ALA A 22 9.43 7.06 -1.36
N GLN A 23 10.54 6.51 -1.88
CA GLN A 23 11.77 6.31 -1.10
C GLN A 23 13.04 6.99 -1.61
N ALA A 24 13.14 7.42 -2.88
CA ALA A 24 14.37 8.04 -3.38
C ALA A 24 14.15 8.94 -4.61
N SER A 25 14.04 10.23 -4.40
CA SER A 25 14.34 11.18 -5.48
C SER A 25 15.87 11.41 -5.53
N PRO A 26 16.55 11.25 -6.67
CA PRO A 26 17.95 11.58 -6.79
C PRO A 26 18.12 13.11 -6.71
N PRO A 27 19.18 13.62 -6.05
CA PRO A 27 19.40 15.05 -5.96
C PRO A 27 19.71 15.64 -7.35
N ALA A 28 18.89 16.57 -7.78
CA ALA A 28 19.22 17.46 -8.89
C ALA A 28 20.35 18.42 -8.44
N ALA A 29 21.42 18.48 -9.21
CA ALA A 29 22.48 19.42 -8.97
C ALA A 29 22.06 20.80 -9.54
N ASP A 30 21.41 21.60 -8.71
CA ASP A 30 21.27 23.02 -8.93
C ASP A 30 21.44 23.76 -7.61
N THR A 31 22.15 24.89 -7.62
CA THR A 31 22.55 25.74 -6.47
C THR A 31 21.40 26.62 -5.96
N GLY A 32 20.16 26.32 -6.28
CA GLY A 32 18.95 26.94 -5.78
C GLY A 32 18.20 26.03 -4.80
N ARG A 33 17.48 26.60 -3.85
CA ARG A 33 16.51 25.84 -3.02
C ARG A 33 15.55 25.10 -3.95
N ALA A 34 15.34 23.80 -3.72
CA ALA A 34 14.32 23.04 -4.44
C ALA A 34 12.98 23.79 -4.38
N ALA A 35 12.30 23.89 -5.52
CA ALA A 35 10.99 24.52 -5.59
C ALA A 35 9.96 23.70 -4.81
N VAL A 36 8.88 24.33 -4.38
CA VAL A 36 7.69 23.62 -3.90
C VAL A 36 6.98 23.07 -5.11
N GLU A 37 6.68 21.78 -5.07
CA GLU A 37 6.00 21.03 -6.12
C GLU A 37 4.55 20.76 -5.72
N PHE A 38 3.65 20.76 -6.71
CA PHE A 38 2.25 20.44 -6.54
C PHE A 38 1.88 19.30 -7.49
N HIS A 39 1.29 18.25 -6.94
CA HIS A 39 0.87 17.09 -7.70
C HIS A 39 -0.50 16.62 -7.21
N GLY A 40 -1.14 15.76 -7.97
CA GLY A 40 -2.41 15.21 -7.55
C GLY A 40 -2.86 14.03 -8.38
N LEU A 41 -3.90 13.38 -7.86
CA LEU A 41 -4.56 12.26 -8.52
C LEU A 41 -6.07 12.36 -8.27
N VAL A 42 -6.85 11.99 -9.29
CA VAL A 42 -8.30 11.79 -9.18
C VAL A 42 -8.60 10.38 -9.69
N SER A 43 -9.29 9.58 -8.89
CA SER A 43 -9.73 8.23 -9.25
C SER A 43 -11.23 8.09 -8.99
N THR A 44 -11.92 7.47 -9.93
CA THR A 44 -13.35 7.16 -9.86
C THR A 44 -13.59 5.75 -10.41
N SER A 45 -14.57 5.06 -9.83
CA SER A 45 -14.91 3.69 -10.24
C SER A 45 -16.42 3.46 -10.27
N TYR A 46 -16.78 2.35 -10.92
CA TYR A 46 -18.10 1.73 -10.85
C TYR A 46 -17.91 0.23 -10.72
N SER A 47 -18.58 -0.40 -9.75
CA SER A 47 -18.52 -1.84 -9.52
C SER A 47 -19.92 -2.46 -9.64
N TYR A 48 -19.99 -3.70 -10.10
CA TYR A 48 -21.23 -4.47 -10.19
C TYR A 48 -21.00 -5.89 -9.72
N ASN A 49 -21.76 -6.30 -8.68
CA ASN A 49 -21.70 -7.62 -8.08
C ASN A 49 -22.76 -8.54 -8.70
N LEU A 50 -22.32 -9.60 -9.37
CA LEU A 50 -23.21 -10.54 -10.06
C LEU A 50 -24.00 -11.44 -9.09
N ASN A 51 -23.71 -11.42 -7.80
CA ASN A 51 -24.54 -12.06 -6.77
C ASN A 51 -25.81 -11.29 -6.46
N LEU A 52 -25.91 -10.01 -6.86
CA LEU A 52 -27.03 -9.09 -6.58
C LEU A 52 -27.33 -8.97 -5.07
N PRO A 53 -26.37 -8.59 -4.24
CA PRO A 53 -26.56 -8.52 -2.81
C PRO A 53 -27.58 -7.45 -2.43
N PRO A 54 -28.62 -7.76 -1.61
CA PRO A 54 -29.57 -6.76 -1.12
C PRO A 54 -28.93 -5.61 -0.37
N SER A 55 -27.79 -5.85 0.32
CA SER A 55 -27.01 -4.82 1.01
C SER A 55 -26.31 -3.85 0.07
N ARG A 56 -26.21 -4.17 -1.23
CA ARG A 56 -25.39 -3.45 -2.22
C ARG A 56 -23.94 -3.29 -1.78
N THR A 57 -23.40 -4.33 -1.13
CA THR A 57 -22.03 -4.35 -0.61
C THR A 57 -21.25 -5.55 -1.15
N ASN A 58 -20.05 -5.29 -1.65
CA ASN A 58 -19.08 -6.32 -1.92
C ASN A 58 -18.50 -6.80 -0.60
N GLN A 59 -18.92 -7.98 -0.17
CA GLN A 59 -18.56 -8.52 1.13
C GLN A 59 -17.05 -8.80 1.23
N LEU A 60 -16.47 -8.53 2.40
CA LEU A 60 -15.05 -8.78 2.70
C LEU A 60 -14.06 -8.01 1.82
N ARG A 61 -14.51 -6.99 1.09
CA ARG A 61 -13.64 -6.02 0.41
C ARG A 61 -13.36 -4.85 1.35
N VAL A 62 -12.14 -4.32 1.33
CA VAL A 62 -11.74 -3.20 2.20
C VAL A 62 -11.86 -1.87 1.44
N PHE A 63 -11.48 -1.82 0.18
CA PHE A 63 -11.44 -0.60 -0.61
C PHE A 63 -12.63 -0.45 -1.57
N ASP A 64 -13.00 -1.47 -2.30
CA ASP A 64 -14.04 -1.47 -3.33
C ASP A 64 -15.34 -2.12 -2.83
N THR A 65 -15.90 -1.54 -1.76
CA THR A 65 -17.05 -2.08 -1.01
C THR A 65 -18.38 -1.92 -1.71
N ASP A 66 -18.56 -0.88 -2.53
CA ASP A 66 -19.87 -0.50 -3.04
C ASP A 66 -20.25 -1.29 -4.30
N ASP A 67 -21.52 -1.73 -4.38
CA ASP A 67 -22.09 -2.44 -5.52
C ASP A 67 -23.11 -1.56 -6.26
N ALA A 68 -23.06 -1.64 -7.60
CA ALA A 68 -23.97 -0.95 -8.52
C ALA A 68 -24.04 0.58 -8.28
N GLU A 69 -22.89 1.18 -7.94
CA GLU A 69 -22.78 2.60 -7.65
C GLU A 69 -21.51 3.19 -8.27
N ALA A 70 -21.62 4.43 -8.79
CA ALA A 70 -20.47 5.22 -9.20
C ALA A 70 -19.86 5.87 -7.97
N ARG A 71 -18.55 5.74 -7.82
CA ARG A 71 -17.82 6.15 -6.62
C ARG A 71 -16.65 7.07 -6.97
N LEU A 72 -16.49 8.11 -6.16
CA LEU A 72 -15.25 8.87 -6.08
C LEU A 72 -14.29 8.10 -5.15
N ASP A 73 -13.29 7.43 -5.72
CA ASP A 73 -12.36 6.63 -4.94
C ASP A 73 -11.44 7.54 -4.14
N VAL A 74 -10.72 8.42 -4.83
CA VAL A 74 -9.81 9.39 -4.19
C VAL A 74 -9.60 10.62 -5.06
N VAL A 75 -9.58 11.79 -4.41
CA VAL A 75 -8.94 13.02 -4.90
C VAL A 75 -7.77 13.30 -3.98
N GLU A 76 -6.56 13.36 -4.52
CA GLU A 76 -5.35 13.67 -3.77
C GLU A 76 -4.75 14.99 -4.23
N LEU A 77 -4.25 15.76 -3.27
CA LEU A 77 -3.39 16.91 -3.49
C LEU A 77 -2.10 16.73 -2.69
N VAL A 78 -0.97 16.70 -3.39
CA VAL A 78 0.37 16.63 -2.81
C VAL A 78 1.05 17.98 -2.90
N VAL A 79 1.55 18.46 -1.78
CA VAL A 79 2.43 19.64 -1.69
C VAL A 79 3.74 19.19 -1.08
N GLN A 80 4.83 19.27 -1.81
CA GLN A 80 6.12 18.82 -1.32
C GLN A 80 7.25 19.73 -1.70
N ARG A 81 8.33 19.68 -0.93
CA ARG A 81 9.65 20.18 -1.26
C ARG A 81 10.66 19.10 -0.84
N PRO A 82 11.21 18.33 -1.81
CA PRO A 82 12.23 17.35 -1.48
C PRO A 82 13.47 17.99 -0.83
N SER A 83 14.10 17.28 0.09
CA SER A 83 15.44 17.64 0.58
C SER A 83 16.44 17.39 -0.56
N SER A 84 17.06 18.42 -1.09
CA SER A 84 17.94 18.36 -2.27
C SER A 84 19.43 18.39 -1.94
N ALA A 85 19.78 18.79 -0.71
CA ALA A 85 21.16 18.88 -0.25
C ALA A 85 21.32 18.37 1.20
N PRO A 86 22.53 17.94 1.60
CA PRO A 86 22.81 17.59 2.98
C PRO A 86 22.45 18.73 3.94
N TRP A 87 21.79 18.37 5.04
CA TRP A 87 21.28 19.30 6.08
C TRP A 87 20.14 20.22 5.63
N GLU A 88 19.70 20.12 4.38
CA GLU A 88 18.51 20.84 3.94
C GLU A 88 17.25 20.08 4.37
N ALA A 89 16.30 20.78 4.97
CA ALA A 89 15.00 20.22 5.31
C ALA A 89 14.06 20.23 4.10
N GLY A 90 13.44 19.11 3.82
CA GLY A 90 12.29 18.97 2.94
C GLY A 90 11.02 18.75 3.73
N PHE A 91 9.89 18.76 3.06
CA PHE A 91 8.61 18.38 3.63
C PHE A 91 7.70 17.76 2.54
N ARG A 92 6.69 17.01 3.00
CA ARG A 92 5.60 16.54 2.18
C ARG A 92 4.30 16.62 2.97
N VAL A 93 3.23 17.03 2.31
CA VAL A 93 1.85 17.04 2.81
C VAL A 93 0.96 16.50 1.70
N ASP A 94 0.23 15.41 1.99
CA ASP A 94 -0.77 14.82 1.10
C ASP A 94 -2.11 14.93 1.77
N PHE A 95 -3.04 15.60 1.11
CA PHE A 95 -4.42 15.67 1.52
C PHE A 95 -5.28 14.85 0.55
N THR A 96 -6.14 13.99 1.09
CA THR A 96 -7.01 13.12 0.29
C THR A 96 -8.48 13.30 0.67
N ALA A 97 -9.36 13.10 -0.31
CA ALA A 97 -10.81 13.05 -0.12
C ALA A 97 -11.41 11.93 -1.00
N GLY A 98 -12.45 11.27 -0.50
CA GLY A 98 -13.14 10.18 -1.17
C GLY A 98 -13.18 8.89 -0.34
N ALA A 99 -13.72 7.82 -0.91
CA ALA A 99 -13.97 6.58 -0.20
C ALA A 99 -12.71 5.89 0.32
N VAL A 100 -11.58 6.00 -0.39
CA VAL A 100 -10.27 5.47 0.06
C VAL A 100 -9.81 6.19 1.34
N SER A 101 -10.02 7.50 1.44
CA SER A 101 -9.67 8.27 2.65
C SER A 101 -10.35 7.71 3.90
N ARG A 102 -11.62 7.30 3.81
CA ARG A 102 -12.35 6.67 4.92
C ARG A 102 -11.69 5.38 5.40
N VAL A 103 -11.16 4.59 4.48
CA VAL A 103 -10.49 3.32 4.79
C VAL A 103 -9.17 3.54 5.49
N VAL A 104 -8.34 4.47 4.98
CA VAL A 104 -6.97 4.67 5.43
C VAL A 104 -6.80 5.75 6.49
N ALA A 105 -7.88 6.46 6.84
CA ALA A 105 -7.88 7.49 7.88
C ALA A 105 -7.33 6.93 9.19
N SER A 106 -6.39 7.64 9.80
CA SER A 106 -5.74 7.21 11.04
C SER A 106 -6.56 7.58 12.27
N ARG A 107 -6.50 6.72 13.28
CA ARG A 107 -7.09 6.98 14.59
C ARG A 107 -6.46 8.24 15.22
N GLY A 108 -7.33 9.06 15.81
CA GLY A 108 -6.92 10.30 16.49
C GLY A 108 -6.73 11.51 15.58
N LEU A 109 -7.06 11.39 14.28
CA LEU A 109 -7.13 12.50 13.34
C LEU A 109 -8.48 12.50 12.60
N PHE A 110 -8.67 11.67 11.58
CA PHE A 110 -9.90 11.61 10.78
C PHE A 110 -10.64 10.26 10.93
N ARG A 111 -10.31 9.50 11.94
CA ARG A 111 -11.04 8.30 12.38
C ARG A 111 -11.50 8.53 13.82
N ASP A 112 -12.77 8.33 14.08
CA ASP A 112 -13.34 8.51 15.41
C ASP A 112 -13.01 7.34 16.37
N SER A 113 -13.47 7.46 17.62
CA SER A 113 -13.27 6.43 18.65
C SER A 113 -14.10 5.17 18.41
N ALA A 114 -15.12 5.21 17.55
CA ALA A 114 -15.88 4.03 17.13
C ALA A 114 -15.20 3.27 16.00
N GLY A 115 -14.11 3.82 15.43
CA GLY A 115 -13.38 3.22 14.34
C GLY A 115 -13.88 3.64 12.96
N GLU A 116 -14.80 4.60 12.87
CA GLU A 116 -15.32 5.11 11.61
C GLU A 116 -14.43 6.21 11.04
N GLY A 117 -13.91 5.99 9.82
CA GLY A 117 -13.15 6.98 9.07
C GLY A 117 -14.02 8.00 8.37
N GLN A 118 -13.49 9.20 8.17
CA GLN A 118 -14.14 10.25 7.37
C GLN A 118 -13.71 10.17 5.91
N ASP A 119 -14.47 10.78 5.00
CA ASP A 119 -14.16 10.85 3.57
C ASP A 119 -13.04 11.86 3.24
N ILE A 120 -12.28 12.27 4.23
CA ILE A 120 -11.08 13.11 4.12
C ILE A 120 -9.97 12.57 5.02
N ASP A 121 -8.71 12.73 4.61
CA ASP A 121 -7.55 12.39 5.43
C ASP A 121 -6.37 13.34 5.13
N LEU A 122 -5.57 13.61 6.15
CA LEU A 122 -4.20 14.08 6.01
C LEU A 122 -3.33 12.82 5.85
N HIS A 123 -3.26 12.34 4.60
CA HIS A 123 -2.73 11.03 4.28
C HIS A 123 -1.26 10.89 4.63
N GLN A 124 -0.45 11.89 4.25
CA GLN A 124 0.93 12.02 4.68
C GLN A 124 1.22 13.46 5.13
N ALA A 125 2.02 13.62 6.18
CA ALA A 125 2.54 14.92 6.61
C ALA A 125 3.84 14.70 7.38
N PHE A 126 4.98 14.96 6.75
CA PHE A 126 6.28 14.75 7.38
C PHE A 126 7.34 15.76 6.92
N VAL A 127 8.35 15.93 7.74
CA VAL A 127 9.57 16.68 7.44
C VAL A 127 10.70 15.68 7.20
N SER A 128 11.54 15.97 6.21
CA SER A 128 12.69 15.13 5.83
C SER A 128 13.99 15.91 5.97
N VAL A 129 15.04 15.23 6.42
CA VAL A 129 16.42 15.74 6.38
C VAL A 129 17.35 14.65 5.89
N VAL A 130 18.32 15.01 5.04
CA VAL A 130 19.40 14.10 4.65
C VAL A 130 20.66 14.47 5.42
N VAL A 131 21.07 13.60 6.36
CA VAL A 131 22.34 13.72 7.09
C VAL A 131 23.44 13.17 6.19
N PRO A 132 24.59 13.89 5.98
CA PRO A 132 25.66 13.49 5.08
C PRO A 132 26.55 12.40 5.71
N LEU A 133 25.96 11.27 6.05
CA LEU A 133 26.65 10.10 6.56
C LEU A 133 26.69 9.04 5.46
N GLY A 134 27.91 8.68 5.00
CA GLY A 134 28.10 7.71 3.93
C GLY A 134 27.37 8.07 2.64
N SER A 135 26.39 7.25 2.24
CA SER A 135 25.54 7.49 1.06
C SER A 135 24.44 8.53 1.26
N GLY A 136 24.29 9.05 2.47
CA GLY A 136 23.22 9.95 2.91
C GLY A 136 22.18 9.19 3.74
N LEU A 137 22.09 9.55 5.04
CA LEU A 137 21.08 9.01 5.95
C LEU A 137 19.84 9.91 5.89
N ARG A 138 18.73 9.39 5.36
CA ARG A 138 17.46 10.11 5.33
C ARG A 138 16.69 9.87 6.62
N VAL A 139 16.23 10.97 7.21
CA VAL A 139 15.38 10.97 8.41
C VAL A 139 14.07 11.66 8.08
N ASP A 140 12.95 10.94 8.22
CA ASP A 140 11.60 11.47 8.07
C ASP A 140 10.89 11.45 9.42
N ALA A 141 10.22 12.54 9.80
CA ALA A 141 9.46 12.67 11.04
C ALA A 141 8.05 13.18 10.74
N GLY A 142 7.03 12.43 11.14
CA GLY A 142 5.62 12.75 10.92
C GLY A 142 4.77 11.53 10.58
N LYS A 143 3.69 11.76 9.80
CA LYS A 143 2.79 10.71 9.29
C LYS A 143 3.20 10.34 7.86
N PHE A 144 3.33 9.05 7.58
CA PHE A 144 3.70 8.52 6.26
C PHE A 144 3.03 7.15 6.01
N VAL A 145 2.90 6.79 4.74
CA VAL A 145 2.36 5.48 4.34
C VAL A 145 3.29 4.35 4.75
N THR A 146 2.72 3.17 4.94
CA THR A 146 3.46 1.94 5.25
C THR A 146 4.46 1.57 4.16
N GLY A 147 5.50 0.85 4.53
CA GLY A 147 6.45 0.24 3.59
C GLY A 147 6.19 -1.26 3.37
N LEU A 148 5.08 -1.81 3.91
CA LEU A 148 4.68 -3.21 3.75
C LEU A 148 3.76 -3.37 2.55
N GLY A 149 3.77 -4.57 1.97
CA GLY A 149 2.89 -4.97 0.87
C GLY A 149 3.42 -4.63 -0.52
N TYR A 150 2.92 -5.37 -1.51
CA TYR A 150 3.19 -5.14 -2.93
C TYR A 150 2.30 -4.04 -3.52
N GLU A 151 1.05 -4.00 -3.10
CA GLU A 151 0.09 -2.98 -3.50
C GLU A 151 0.34 -1.67 -2.76
N VAL A 152 -0.19 -0.57 -3.31
CA VAL A 152 -0.09 0.77 -2.73
C VAL A 152 -1.49 1.34 -2.49
N ILE A 153 -1.63 2.23 -1.51
CA ILE A 153 -2.74 3.16 -1.47
C ILE A 153 -2.56 4.09 -2.66
N GLU A 154 -3.52 4.10 -3.57
CA GLU A 154 -3.38 4.81 -4.83
C GLU A 154 -3.26 6.32 -4.62
N GLY A 155 -2.29 6.91 -5.27
CA GLY A 155 -1.97 8.33 -5.18
C GLY A 155 -1.04 8.77 -6.31
N PHE A 156 -0.55 10.00 -6.23
CA PHE A 156 0.39 10.56 -7.19
C PHE A 156 1.65 9.70 -7.35
N ASP A 157 2.15 9.10 -6.28
CA ASP A 157 3.35 8.24 -6.29
C ASP A 157 3.15 6.93 -7.07
N GLY A 158 1.90 6.51 -7.27
CA GLY A 158 1.59 5.33 -8.06
C GLY A 158 0.20 4.77 -7.80
N TRP A 159 -0.15 3.83 -8.64
CA TRP A 159 -1.40 3.07 -8.58
C TRP A 159 -1.14 1.61 -8.91
N ASN A 160 -2.04 0.73 -8.51
CA ASN A 160 -1.94 -0.71 -8.69
C ASN A 160 -2.21 -1.12 -10.13
N ASP A 161 -1.74 -2.29 -10.53
CA ASP A 161 -2.03 -2.85 -11.85
C ASP A 161 -3.47 -3.36 -11.98
N ASN A 162 -4.10 -3.77 -10.86
CA ASN A 162 -5.51 -4.08 -10.75
C ASN A 162 -6.27 -2.89 -10.15
N ALA A 163 -7.53 -2.69 -10.52
CA ALA A 163 -8.35 -1.59 -10.00
C ALA A 163 -8.79 -1.86 -8.56
N SER A 164 -9.10 -3.12 -8.24
CA SER A 164 -9.41 -3.56 -6.88
C SER A 164 -8.15 -3.97 -6.12
N HIS A 165 -8.20 -3.91 -4.78
CA HIS A 165 -7.12 -4.36 -3.91
C HIS A 165 -7.27 -5.84 -3.51
N SER A 166 -6.14 -6.48 -3.20
CA SER A 166 -6.08 -7.83 -2.66
C SER A 166 -6.64 -7.91 -1.24
N PHE A 167 -7.10 -9.08 -0.82
CA PHE A 167 -7.39 -9.35 0.59
C PHE A 167 -6.14 -9.21 1.44
N LEU A 168 -4.98 -9.63 0.90
CA LEU A 168 -3.70 -9.55 1.58
C LEU A 168 -3.37 -8.10 1.95
N PHE A 169 -3.45 -7.16 1.00
CA PHE A 169 -3.22 -5.74 1.26
C PHE A 169 -4.25 -5.15 2.24
N GLY A 170 -5.53 -5.54 2.11
CA GLY A 170 -6.60 -5.00 2.95
C GLY A 170 -6.58 -5.50 4.40
N TYR A 171 -6.10 -6.71 4.65
CA TYR A 171 -6.23 -7.37 5.95
C TYR A 171 -4.92 -7.67 6.65
N ALA A 172 -3.81 -7.93 5.93
CA ALA A 172 -2.60 -8.44 6.56
C ALA A 172 -1.71 -7.38 7.19
N ILE A 173 -1.77 -6.14 6.70
CA ILE A 173 -0.78 -5.08 6.98
C ILE A 173 -1.45 -3.75 7.38
N PRO A 174 -0.70 -2.80 8.00
CA PRO A 174 -1.17 -1.43 8.25
C PRO A 174 -1.13 -0.58 6.97
N PHE A 175 -1.80 0.59 6.98
CA PHE A 175 -1.80 1.56 5.89
C PHE A 175 -0.85 2.74 6.14
N THR A 176 -0.84 3.27 7.37
CA THR A 176 -0.05 4.46 7.72
C THR A 176 0.61 4.34 9.08
N HIS A 177 1.62 5.18 9.30
CA HIS A 177 2.33 5.27 10.57
C HIS A 177 2.62 6.72 10.92
N THR A 178 2.64 7.05 12.20
CA THR A 178 3.11 8.35 12.70
C THR A 178 4.28 8.13 13.64
N GLY A 179 5.45 8.69 13.27
CA GLY A 179 6.68 8.46 14.03
C GLY A 179 7.93 9.00 13.36
N LEU A 180 9.02 8.30 13.57
CA LEU A 180 10.33 8.57 12.99
C LEU A 180 10.75 7.40 12.11
N ARG A 181 11.20 7.71 10.89
CA ARG A 181 11.71 6.74 9.93
C ARG A 181 13.11 7.16 9.48
N VAL A 182 14.04 6.22 9.50
CA VAL A 182 15.44 6.42 9.09
C VAL A 182 15.75 5.43 7.97
N SER A 183 16.17 5.92 6.79
CA SER A 183 16.49 5.10 5.63
C SER A 183 17.94 5.32 5.20
N TYR A 184 18.61 4.23 4.81
CA TYR A 184 20.02 4.25 4.42
C TYR A 184 20.33 3.26 3.30
N ALA A 185 21.03 3.72 2.26
CA ALA A 185 21.58 2.87 1.22
C ALA A 185 22.96 2.36 1.67
N ILE A 186 23.03 1.09 2.10
CA ILE A 186 24.25 0.45 2.57
C ILE A 186 25.22 0.23 1.39
N SER A 187 24.68 -0.16 0.24
CA SER A 187 25.41 -0.36 -1.01
C SER A 187 24.49 -0.13 -2.21
N PRO A 188 24.98 -0.17 -3.47
CA PRO A 188 24.11 -0.09 -4.65
C PRO A 188 23.06 -1.18 -4.76
N VAL A 189 23.20 -2.29 -4.03
CA VAL A 189 22.28 -3.45 -4.09
C VAL A 189 21.54 -3.70 -2.78
N LEU A 190 21.89 -2.99 -1.71
CA LEU A 190 21.34 -3.21 -0.37
C LEU A 190 20.95 -1.89 0.27
N SER A 191 19.71 -1.76 0.68
CA SER A 191 19.19 -0.65 1.48
C SER A 191 18.52 -1.15 2.75
N THR A 192 18.37 -0.28 3.73
CA THR A 192 17.64 -0.57 4.97
C THR A 192 16.82 0.63 5.42
N MET A 193 15.77 0.37 6.15
CA MET A 193 14.97 1.36 6.85
C MET A 193 14.60 0.85 8.23
N LEU A 194 14.69 1.72 9.22
CA LEU A 194 14.21 1.51 10.57
C LEU A 194 13.17 2.58 10.90
N MET A 195 12.03 2.17 11.42
CA MET A 195 10.96 3.05 11.88
C MET A 195 10.60 2.75 13.34
N VAL A 196 10.30 3.81 14.09
CA VAL A 196 9.63 3.75 15.38
C VAL A 196 8.40 4.63 15.32
N ALA A 197 7.22 4.05 15.57
CA ALA A 197 5.94 4.71 15.40
C ALA A 197 4.99 4.46 16.59
N ASN A 198 3.89 5.21 16.60
CA ASN A 198 2.84 5.08 17.60
C ASN A 198 2.07 3.75 17.51
N GLY A 199 1.98 3.16 16.31
CA GLY A 199 1.22 1.94 16.05
C GLY A 199 0.79 1.83 14.59
N TRP A 200 -0.18 0.94 14.34
CA TRP A 200 -0.85 0.74 13.06
C TRP A 200 -1.99 1.75 12.91
N ASP A 201 -1.89 2.60 11.90
CA ASP A 201 -2.92 3.57 11.55
C ASP A 201 -3.28 4.55 12.69
N ASP A 202 -2.31 4.84 13.57
CA ASP A 202 -2.47 5.67 14.75
C ASP A 202 -1.64 6.97 14.65
N VAL A 203 -2.30 8.14 14.67
CA VAL A 203 -1.66 9.44 14.89
C VAL A 203 -1.49 9.66 16.39
N ARG A 204 -2.51 9.31 17.17
CA ARG A 204 -2.45 9.32 18.61
C ARG A 204 -2.27 7.89 19.12
N ASP A 205 -1.18 7.67 19.82
CA ASP A 205 -0.86 6.37 20.41
C ASP A 205 -2.01 5.88 21.33
N ASN A 206 -2.40 4.63 21.15
CA ASN A 206 -3.50 3.99 21.88
C ASN A 206 -3.04 3.23 23.14
N ASN A 207 -1.72 3.14 23.35
CA ASN A 207 -1.09 2.49 24.50
C ASN A 207 0.24 3.17 24.86
N SER A 208 1.10 2.59 25.71
CA SER A 208 2.39 3.17 26.08
C SER A 208 3.59 2.53 25.35
N GLY A 209 3.37 1.52 24.53
CA GLY A 209 4.40 0.86 23.71
C GLY A 209 4.65 1.59 22.40
N LYS A 210 5.63 1.13 21.65
CA LYS A 210 5.93 1.62 20.30
C LYS A 210 6.04 0.47 19.33
N THR A 211 5.61 0.73 18.09
CA THR A 211 5.77 -0.20 16.98
C THR A 211 7.09 0.08 16.29
N VAL A 212 7.85 -0.99 16.06
CA VAL A 212 9.13 -0.96 15.36
C VAL A 212 9.00 -1.70 14.04
N HIS A 213 9.49 -1.11 12.94
CA HIS A 213 9.53 -1.72 11.61
C HIS A 213 10.96 -1.69 11.08
N LEU A 214 11.46 -2.84 10.67
CA LEU A 214 12.72 -3.01 9.95
C LEU A 214 12.43 -3.46 8.52
N GLN A 215 13.03 -2.78 7.55
CA GLN A 215 12.99 -3.14 6.13
C GLN A 215 14.40 -3.36 5.59
N LEU A 216 14.55 -4.41 4.78
CA LEU A 216 15.74 -4.66 3.96
C LEU A 216 15.33 -4.71 2.49
N GLY A 217 15.95 -3.85 1.68
CA GLY A 217 15.75 -3.81 0.23
C GLY A 217 16.96 -4.38 -0.49
N LEU A 218 16.73 -5.37 -1.35
CA LEU A 218 17.73 -6.04 -2.19
C LEU A 218 17.42 -5.78 -3.65
N THR A 219 18.38 -5.22 -4.38
CA THR A 219 18.27 -4.93 -5.83
C THR A 219 19.45 -5.55 -6.57
N PRO A 220 19.51 -6.90 -6.67
CA PRO A 220 20.67 -7.60 -7.22
C PRO A 220 20.89 -7.32 -8.72
N SER A 221 19.87 -6.84 -9.40
CA SER A 221 19.95 -6.38 -10.79
C SER A 221 18.96 -5.28 -11.08
N SER A 222 19.11 -4.63 -12.24
CA SER A 222 18.14 -3.64 -12.72
C SER A 222 16.75 -4.23 -13.04
N ARG A 223 16.53 -5.50 -12.93
CA ARG A 223 15.27 -6.19 -13.25
C ARG A 223 14.62 -6.89 -12.06
N LEU A 224 15.32 -7.05 -10.95
CA LEU A 224 14.85 -7.77 -9.78
C LEU A 224 15.02 -6.91 -8.52
N ALA A 225 13.94 -6.74 -7.79
CA ALA A 225 13.95 -6.16 -6.45
C ALA A 225 13.21 -7.08 -5.49
N ILE A 226 13.73 -7.17 -4.27
CA ILE A 226 13.15 -7.94 -3.17
C ILE A 226 13.15 -7.03 -1.94
N ILE A 227 12.03 -6.96 -1.24
CA ILE A 227 11.88 -6.22 0.00
C ILE A 227 11.46 -7.22 1.08
N LEU A 228 12.14 -7.18 2.21
CA LEU A 228 11.83 -7.96 3.39
C LEU A 228 11.47 -6.99 4.50
N ASN A 229 10.29 -7.14 5.08
CA ASN A 229 9.79 -6.32 6.16
C ASN A 229 9.51 -7.16 7.41
N GLY A 230 9.85 -6.60 8.56
CA GLY A 230 9.41 -7.11 9.86
C GLY A 230 8.90 -5.94 10.70
N ILE A 231 7.64 -6.01 11.14
CA ILE A 231 7.02 -5.02 12.02
C ILE A 231 6.50 -5.68 13.27
N ALA A 232 6.71 -5.05 14.43
CA ALA A 232 6.28 -5.57 15.72
C ALA A 232 5.96 -4.44 16.67
N GLY A 233 4.84 -4.55 17.39
CA GLY A 233 4.42 -3.59 18.42
C GLY A 233 3.11 -3.98 19.07
N PRO A 234 2.77 -3.36 20.22
CA PRO A 234 1.47 -3.52 20.82
C PRO A 234 0.44 -2.62 20.08
N GLU A 235 -0.69 -3.22 19.69
CA GLU A 235 -1.70 -2.54 18.86
C GLU A 235 -3.08 -2.51 19.53
N GLN A 236 -3.21 -3.08 20.74
CA GLN A 236 -4.47 -3.09 21.48
C GLN A 236 -4.57 -1.88 22.39
N ASP A 237 -5.79 -1.37 22.58
CA ASP A 237 -6.04 -0.18 23.39
C ASP A 237 -5.67 -0.40 24.85
N ASN A 238 -4.84 0.50 25.40
CA ASN A 238 -4.35 0.46 26.78
C ASN A 238 -3.57 -0.82 27.15
N ASP A 239 -3.07 -1.56 26.16
CA ASP A 239 -2.30 -2.78 26.36
C ASP A 239 -0.95 -2.71 25.62
N SER A 240 0.13 -2.65 26.39
CA SER A 240 1.51 -2.62 25.88
C SER A 240 2.24 -3.97 26.03
N ARG A 241 1.51 -5.06 26.35
CA ARG A 241 2.10 -6.39 26.58
C ARG A 241 1.85 -7.36 25.42
N HIS A 242 0.71 -7.23 24.76
CA HIS A 242 0.30 -8.13 23.69
C HIS A 242 0.68 -7.54 22.34
N PHE A 243 1.69 -8.15 21.74
CA PHE A 243 2.27 -7.68 20.48
C PHE A 243 1.51 -8.23 19.27
N ARG A 244 1.47 -7.42 18.24
CA ARG A 244 1.14 -7.78 16.87
C ARG A 244 2.41 -7.77 16.07
N ASP A 245 2.71 -8.87 15.38
CA ASP A 245 3.91 -9.05 14.56
C ASP A 245 3.50 -9.39 13.15
N VAL A 246 4.20 -8.82 12.13
CA VAL A 246 4.06 -9.22 10.75
C VAL A 246 5.44 -9.34 10.09
N LEU A 247 5.62 -10.42 9.33
CA LEU A 247 6.67 -10.58 8.34
C LEU A 247 6.04 -10.45 6.95
N ASP A 248 6.61 -9.61 6.13
CA ASP A 248 6.20 -9.36 4.74
C ASP A 248 7.37 -9.52 3.80
N VAL A 249 7.11 -10.15 2.65
CA VAL A 249 8.07 -10.33 1.57
C VAL A 249 7.45 -9.85 0.28
N VAL A 250 8.08 -8.89 -0.37
CA VAL A 250 7.68 -8.39 -1.69
C VAL A 250 8.80 -8.67 -2.68
N ALA A 251 8.44 -9.15 -3.88
CA ALA A 251 9.38 -9.26 -4.98
C ALA A 251 8.78 -8.73 -6.28
N THR A 252 9.58 -8.01 -7.05
CA THR A 252 9.22 -7.53 -8.39
C THR A 252 10.28 -8.00 -9.38
N TRP A 253 9.85 -8.60 -10.49
CA TRP A 253 10.76 -9.07 -11.53
C TRP A 253 10.30 -8.65 -12.93
N LYS A 254 11.07 -7.77 -13.56
CA LYS A 254 10.88 -7.38 -14.96
C LYS A 254 11.56 -8.41 -15.86
N LEU A 255 10.83 -9.45 -16.26
CA LEU A 255 11.35 -10.53 -17.10
C LEU A 255 11.75 -10.01 -18.50
N THR A 256 10.90 -9.18 -19.10
CA THR A 256 11.12 -8.50 -20.37
C THR A 256 10.61 -7.06 -20.28
N ASP A 257 10.77 -6.28 -21.33
CA ASP A 257 10.19 -4.91 -21.36
C ASP A 257 8.66 -4.90 -21.38
N ARG A 258 8.03 -6.05 -21.65
CA ARG A 258 6.56 -6.19 -21.68
C ARG A 258 6.00 -7.08 -20.59
N LEU A 259 6.82 -7.88 -19.94
CA LEU A 259 6.36 -8.85 -18.94
C LEU A 259 7.03 -8.59 -17.60
N SER A 260 6.22 -8.27 -16.61
CA SER A 260 6.63 -8.13 -15.22
C SER A 260 5.85 -9.11 -14.34
N LEU A 261 6.53 -9.62 -13.33
CA LEU A 261 5.97 -10.47 -12.28
C LEU A 261 6.08 -9.76 -10.94
N GLY A 262 5.08 -9.96 -10.09
CA GLY A 262 5.05 -9.52 -8.71
C GLY A 262 4.72 -10.67 -7.78
N PHE A 263 5.21 -10.58 -6.56
CA PHE A 263 4.90 -11.49 -5.47
C PHE A 263 4.79 -10.72 -4.16
N ASN A 264 3.81 -11.08 -3.34
CA ASN A 264 3.71 -10.67 -1.94
C ASN A 264 3.39 -11.89 -1.09
N GLY A 265 3.98 -11.97 0.09
CA GLY A 265 3.68 -12.99 1.08
C GLY A 265 3.76 -12.40 2.48
N ASP A 266 2.68 -12.58 3.26
CA ASP A 266 2.56 -12.09 4.63
C ASP A 266 2.31 -13.24 5.59
N TRP A 267 2.91 -13.11 6.77
CA TRP A 267 2.58 -13.90 7.94
C TRP A 267 2.48 -12.97 9.14
N GLY A 268 1.35 -13.01 9.83
CA GLY A 268 1.08 -12.18 10.99
C GLY A 268 0.48 -12.95 12.15
N GLN A 269 0.70 -12.43 13.35
CA GLN A 269 0.07 -12.90 14.57
C GLN A 269 -0.19 -11.73 15.53
N GLU A 270 -1.14 -11.94 16.43
CA GLU A 270 -1.43 -11.01 17.52
C GLU A 270 -1.76 -11.77 18.81
N ALA A 271 -1.01 -11.49 19.85
CA ALA A 271 -1.22 -12.11 21.15
C ALA A 271 -2.55 -11.63 21.76
N ALA A 272 -3.25 -12.53 22.47
CA ALA A 272 -4.54 -12.30 23.12
C ALA A 272 -5.69 -11.83 22.18
N ALA A 273 -5.55 -11.98 20.87
CA ALA A 273 -6.55 -11.55 19.88
C ALA A 273 -7.45 -12.70 19.36
N ALA A 274 -7.11 -13.96 19.61
CA ALA A 274 -7.96 -15.08 19.24
C ALA A 274 -9.15 -15.23 20.20
N PRO A 275 -10.28 -15.83 19.75
CA PRO A 275 -11.37 -16.20 20.65
C PRO A 275 -10.87 -17.01 21.86
N GLY A 276 -11.19 -16.56 23.06
CA GLY A 276 -10.70 -17.17 24.31
C GLY A 276 -9.36 -16.64 24.81
N GLY A 277 -8.79 -15.60 24.21
CA GLY A 277 -7.58 -14.89 24.67
C GLY A 277 -6.26 -15.53 24.23
N GLY A 278 -6.29 -16.44 23.26
CA GLY A 278 -5.10 -17.01 22.63
C GLY A 278 -4.47 -16.07 21.59
N THR A 279 -3.35 -16.51 21.00
CA THR A 279 -2.73 -15.81 19.88
C THR A 279 -3.53 -16.06 18.59
N ALA A 280 -4.00 -15.01 17.94
CA ALA A 280 -4.56 -15.07 16.61
C ALA A 280 -3.45 -15.07 15.55
N ALA A 281 -3.68 -15.74 14.42
CA ALA A 281 -2.73 -15.79 13.32
C ALA A 281 -3.42 -15.66 11.96
N TRP A 282 -2.72 -15.01 11.03
CA TRP A 282 -3.13 -14.90 9.61
C TRP A 282 -1.93 -15.03 8.70
N SER A 283 -2.18 -15.41 7.46
CA SER A 283 -1.14 -15.47 6.44
C SER A 283 -1.75 -15.46 5.05
N GLY A 284 -0.96 -15.09 4.06
CA GLY A 284 -1.40 -15.16 2.68
C GLY A 284 -0.27 -14.95 1.70
N VAL A 285 -0.57 -15.25 0.45
CA VAL A 285 0.32 -15.00 -0.69
C VAL A 285 -0.47 -14.47 -1.87
N ALA A 286 0.11 -13.53 -2.60
CA ALA A 286 -0.44 -12.98 -3.83
C ALA A 286 0.62 -12.99 -4.93
N GLY A 287 0.21 -13.37 -6.13
CA GLY A 287 1.02 -13.35 -7.34
C GLY A 287 0.42 -12.39 -8.37
N TYR A 288 1.28 -11.65 -9.04
CA TYR A 288 0.90 -10.61 -10.01
C TYR A 288 1.64 -10.84 -11.33
N VAL A 289 0.93 -10.69 -12.42
CA VAL A 289 1.50 -10.71 -13.77
C VAL A 289 1.00 -9.49 -14.52
N ARG A 290 1.90 -8.69 -15.11
CA ARG A 290 1.55 -7.60 -16.00
C ARG A 290 2.18 -7.83 -17.36
N PHE A 291 1.35 -7.76 -18.40
CA PHE A 291 1.78 -7.89 -19.79
C PHE A 291 1.38 -6.65 -20.61
N GLY A 292 2.37 -5.91 -21.12
CA GLY A 292 2.17 -4.85 -22.10
C GLY A 292 1.86 -5.44 -23.48
N VAL A 293 0.63 -5.28 -23.95
CA VAL A 293 0.16 -5.89 -25.21
C VAL A 293 0.76 -5.17 -26.42
N ARG A 294 0.29 -3.99 -26.74
CA ARG A 294 0.81 -3.13 -27.81
C ARG A 294 0.28 -1.72 -27.64
N GLY A 295 1.14 -0.72 -27.87
CA GLY A 295 0.75 0.69 -27.72
C GLY A 295 0.33 0.97 -26.29
N PRO A 296 -0.84 1.59 -26.05
CA PRO A 296 -1.28 1.98 -24.72
C PRO A 296 -1.93 0.84 -23.90
N PHE A 297 -2.05 -0.35 -24.47
CA PHE A 297 -2.80 -1.46 -23.85
C PHE A 297 -1.91 -2.36 -23.00
N ALA A 298 -2.43 -2.75 -21.85
CA ALA A 298 -1.84 -3.77 -20.97
C ALA A 298 -2.91 -4.70 -20.43
N LEU A 299 -2.47 -5.85 -19.93
CA LEU A 299 -3.29 -6.83 -19.25
C LEU A 299 -2.58 -7.26 -17.98
N SER A 300 -3.29 -7.21 -16.86
CA SER A 300 -2.77 -7.66 -15.57
C SER A 300 -3.61 -8.78 -15.00
N VAL A 301 -2.98 -9.69 -14.27
CA VAL A 301 -3.62 -10.77 -13.54
C VAL A 301 -3.09 -10.75 -12.12
N ARG A 302 -3.97 -10.84 -11.15
CA ARG A 302 -3.67 -11.14 -9.76
C ARG A 302 -4.37 -12.41 -9.34
N ALA A 303 -3.69 -13.24 -8.55
CA ALA A 303 -4.29 -14.38 -7.86
C ALA A 303 -3.71 -14.45 -6.46
N GLU A 304 -4.57 -14.65 -5.45
CA GLU A 304 -4.16 -14.71 -4.06
C GLU A 304 -4.91 -15.77 -3.25
N THR A 305 -4.32 -16.08 -2.10
CA THR A 305 -5.01 -16.76 -1.00
C THR A 305 -4.63 -16.09 0.31
N PHE A 306 -5.62 -15.86 1.16
CA PHE A 306 -5.49 -15.27 2.49
C PHE A 306 -6.21 -16.13 3.52
N GLN A 307 -5.50 -16.59 4.53
CA GLN A 307 -6.03 -17.38 5.63
C GLN A 307 -6.12 -16.54 6.90
N ASP A 308 -7.32 -16.31 7.38
CA ASP A 308 -7.61 -15.75 8.70
C ASP A 308 -7.98 -16.89 9.64
N ARG A 309 -6.97 -17.44 10.26
CA ARG A 309 -7.09 -18.69 11.03
C ARG A 309 -8.08 -18.62 12.17
N ASP A 310 -8.11 -17.49 12.84
CA ASP A 310 -8.86 -17.28 14.09
C ASP A 310 -9.96 -16.21 13.93
N GLY A 311 -10.15 -15.66 12.73
CA GLY A 311 -11.16 -14.63 12.44
C GLY A 311 -10.80 -13.25 12.98
N ALA A 312 -9.54 -13.01 13.32
CA ALA A 312 -9.11 -11.74 13.92
C ALA A 312 -9.04 -10.58 12.92
N ARG A 313 -8.96 -10.87 11.62
CA ARG A 313 -8.83 -9.87 10.55
C ARG A 313 -10.12 -9.65 9.79
N THR A 314 -10.87 -10.71 9.51
CA THR A 314 -12.10 -10.67 8.71
C THR A 314 -13.37 -10.84 9.56
N GLY A 315 -13.24 -11.11 10.86
CA GLY A 315 -14.33 -11.44 11.77
C GLY A 315 -14.79 -12.91 11.70
N ILE A 316 -14.28 -13.68 10.76
CA ILE A 316 -14.65 -15.09 10.52
C ILE A 316 -13.40 -15.92 10.26
N ALA A 317 -13.23 -17.03 10.99
CA ALA A 317 -12.17 -17.99 10.70
C ALA A 317 -12.41 -18.66 9.35
N GLN A 318 -11.62 -18.29 8.34
CA GLN A 318 -11.83 -18.69 6.95
C GLN A 318 -10.56 -18.57 6.10
N THR A 319 -10.63 -19.17 4.91
CA THR A 319 -9.67 -18.95 3.83
C THR A 319 -10.40 -18.26 2.67
N LEU A 320 -9.86 -17.09 2.29
CA LEU A 320 -10.27 -16.33 1.12
C LEU A 320 -9.28 -16.56 -0.01
N SER A 321 -9.78 -16.67 -1.23
CA SER A 321 -8.95 -16.68 -2.45
C SER A 321 -9.60 -15.79 -3.50
N GLU A 322 -8.82 -15.25 -4.42
CA GLU A 322 -9.37 -14.53 -5.56
C GLU A 322 -8.51 -14.70 -6.80
N ILE A 323 -9.13 -14.44 -7.95
CA ILE A 323 -8.47 -14.18 -9.21
C ILE A 323 -9.08 -12.95 -9.85
N THR A 324 -8.21 -12.04 -10.32
CA THR A 324 -8.60 -10.79 -10.98
C THR A 324 -7.88 -10.65 -12.31
N LEU A 325 -8.62 -10.36 -13.38
CA LEU A 325 -8.11 -10.02 -14.70
C LEU A 325 -8.41 -8.56 -15.00
N THR A 326 -7.38 -7.77 -15.33
CA THR A 326 -7.50 -6.33 -15.54
C THR A 326 -6.96 -5.91 -16.90
N PRO A 327 -7.80 -5.71 -17.93
CA PRO A 327 -7.43 -4.92 -19.10
C PRO A 327 -7.25 -3.45 -18.72
N GLU A 328 -6.22 -2.83 -19.29
CA GLU A 328 -5.86 -1.41 -19.09
C GLU A 328 -5.63 -0.72 -20.43
N VAL A 329 -6.04 0.54 -20.51
CA VAL A 329 -5.66 1.45 -21.58
C VAL A 329 -5.16 2.77 -20.98
N ARG A 330 -4.02 3.25 -21.48
CA ARG A 330 -3.46 4.57 -21.14
C ARG A 330 -3.85 5.58 -22.20
N LEU A 331 -4.45 6.69 -21.77
CA LEU A 331 -4.87 7.79 -22.62
C LEU A 331 -3.90 8.97 -22.38
N GLY A 332 -2.94 9.11 -23.29
CA GLY A 332 -1.83 10.06 -23.11
C GLY A 332 -0.89 9.65 -21.98
N THR A 333 -0.37 10.64 -21.26
CA THR A 333 0.60 10.45 -20.16
C THR A 333 -0.05 10.45 -18.78
N SER A 334 -1.26 11.00 -18.66
CA SER A 334 -1.86 11.34 -17.37
C SER A 334 -3.15 10.58 -17.03
N CYS A 335 -3.77 9.86 -17.99
CA CYS A 335 -5.03 9.16 -17.76
C CYS A 335 -4.90 7.66 -18.00
N VAL A 336 -5.45 6.88 -17.08
CA VAL A 336 -5.53 5.41 -17.18
C VAL A 336 -6.97 4.97 -16.97
N VAL A 337 -7.45 4.11 -17.87
CA VAL A 337 -8.74 3.43 -17.72
C VAL A 337 -8.48 1.93 -17.64
N ARG A 338 -9.03 1.28 -16.64
CA ARG A 338 -8.88 -0.15 -16.39
C ARG A 338 -10.19 -0.74 -15.89
N GLY A 339 -10.35 -2.05 -16.05
CA GLY A 339 -11.53 -2.75 -15.57
C GLY A 339 -11.15 -4.08 -14.97
N ASP A 340 -11.77 -4.48 -13.86
CA ASP A 340 -11.54 -5.77 -13.24
C ASP A 340 -12.69 -6.74 -13.56
N LEU A 341 -12.30 -7.95 -13.93
CA LEU A 341 -13.13 -9.14 -13.83
C LEU A 341 -12.60 -9.96 -12.66
N ARG A 342 -13.30 -9.97 -11.53
CA ARG A 342 -12.81 -10.56 -10.30
C ARG A 342 -13.77 -11.62 -9.77
N LEU A 343 -13.19 -12.72 -9.28
CA LEU A 343 -13.90 -13.80 -8.59
C LEU A 343 -13.27 -14.00 -7.21
N ASP A 344 -14.02 -13.68 -6.17
CA ASP A 344 -13.68 -14.04 -4.79
C ASP A 344 -14.27 -15.40 -4.44
N VAL A 345 -13.53 -16.16 -3.64
CA VAL A 345 -13.92 -17.49 -3.15
C VAL A 345 -13.61 -17.60 -1.66
N SER A 346 -14.54 -18.15 -0.87
CA SER A 346 -14.31 -18.50 0.53
C SER A 346 -14.64 -19.98 0.78
N ASP A 347 -13.98 -20.59 1.75
CA ASP A 347 -14.36 -21.90 2.30
C ASP A 347 -15.63 -21.83 3.16
N ARG A 348 -16.16 -20.62 3.39
CA ARG A 348 -17.41 -20.33 4.09
C ARG A 348 -18.43 -19.67 3.16
N ALA A 349 -19.72 -19.79 3.48
CA ALA A 349 -20.77 -19.05 2.79
C ALA A 349 -20.89 -17.65 3.42
N VAL A 350 -20.11 -16.68 2.95
CA VAL A 350 -19.96 -15.34 3.53
C VAL A 350 -20.35 -14.22 2.57
N PHE A 351 -20.42 -14.50 1.28
CA PHE A 351 -20.77 -13.50 0.27
C PHE A 351 -22.29 -13.45 0.11
N GLU A 352 -22.88 -12.30 0.37
CA GLU A 352 -24.31 -12.10 0.20
C GLU A 352 -24.74 -12.24 -1.27
N GLY A 353 -25.88 -12.84 -1.51
CA GLY A 353 -26.50 -12.93 -2.80
C GLY A 353 -28.02 -12.69 -2.71
N ALA A 354 -28.70 -12.56 -3.83
CA ALA A 354 -30.13 -12.28 -3.90
C ALA A 354 -31.01 -13.23 -3.06
N SER A 355 -30.56 -14.43 -2.77
CA SER A 355 -31.30 -15.45 -2.02
C SER A 355 -30.45 -16.16 -0.95
N GLY A 356 -29.64 -15.40 -0.20
CA GLY A 356 -28.80 -15.92 0.88
C GLY A 356 -27.32 -15.91 0.57
N PHE A 357 -26.49 -16.43 1.49
CA PHE A 357 -25.06 -16.38 1.41
C PHE A 357 -24.45 -17.45 0.50
N ARG A 358 -23.38 -17.09 -0.20
CA ARG A 358 -22.64 -17.91 -1.16
C ARG A 358 -21.17 -18.01 -0.78
N ARG A 359 -20.46 -18.95 -1.38
CA ARG A 359 -19.01 -19.11 -1.23
C ARG A 359 -18.22 -18.37 -2.30
N THR A 360 -18.88 -17.73 -3.25
CA THR A 360 -18.26 -17.01 -4.36
C THR A 360 -18.88 -15.65 -4.55
N GLN A 361 -18.08 -14.67 -4.99
CA GLN A 361 -18.51 -13.31 -5.30
C GLN A 361 -17.86 -12.85 -6.61
N PRO A 362 -18.52 -13.07 -7.76
CA PRO A 362 -18.06 -12.53 -9.03
C PRO A 362 -18.45 -11.05 -9.16
N THR A 363 -17.49 -10.20 -9.54
CA THR A 363 -17.71 -8.77 -9.76
C THR A 363 -17.07 -8.30 -11.05
N VAL A 364 -17.66 -7.25 -11.64
CA VAL A 364 -17.09 -6.50 -12.76
C VAL A 364 -16.98 -5.04 -12.34
N SER A 365 -15.84 -4.41 -12.60
CA SER A 365 -15.68 -2.99 -12.33
C SER A 365 -14.96 -2.27 -13.44
N VAL A 366 -15.14 -0.96 -13.49
CA VAL A 366 -14.35 -0.03 -14.31
C VAL A 366 -13.84 1.09 -13.42
N ASN A 367 -12.59 1.48 -13.66
CA ASN A 367 -11.94 2.57 -12.94
C ASN A 367 -11.25 3.50 -13.95
N ALA A 368 -11.33 4.79 -13.70
CA ALA A 368 -10.60 5.81 -14.43
C ALA A 368 -9.83 6.67 -13.44
N LEU A 369 -8.55 6.86 -13.70
CA LEU A 369 -7.69 7.73 -12.90
C LEU A 369 -6.97 8.75 -13.78
N TYR A 370 -6.77 9.95 -13.22
CA TYR A 370 -6.01 11.03 -13.83
C TYR A 370 -5.02 11.58 -12.81
N HIS A 371 -3.76 11.77 -13.24
CA HIS A 371 -2.71 12.36 -12.40
C HIS A 371 -2.01 13.53 -13.10
N PHE A 372 -1.47 14.46 -12.32
CA PHE A 372 -0.76 15.65 -12.79
C PHE A 372 0.39 16.05 -11.85
#